data_bbf31bdd4c1ddc25acecae3c1584845d
#
_entry.id   bbf31bdd4c1ddc25acecae3c1584845d
#
_cell.length_a   1.000
_cell.length_b   1.000
_cell.length_c   1.000
_cell.angle_alpha   90.00
_cell.angle_beta   90.00
_cell.angle_gamma   90.00
#
_symmetry.space_group_name_H-M   'P 1'
#
loop_
_entity.id
_entity.type
_entity.pdbx_description
1 polymer ?
#
loop_
_entity_poly.entity_id
_entity_poly.type
_entity_poly.pdbx_seq_one_letter_code
_entity_poly.pdbx_strand_id
1 'polypeptide(L)'
;MEVKVFKLKEIKLLSGDVINIEQYCNVQPILPAYGKEGDACMDIYPILCEYDEEKDRFIYHTGLAFNIGDDANGEPNEMSLRPRSNLTKSDFYMPNAPGTLDWGYRGELLIIFKNRISRDLVHAVSTLVEVVDNLRKHMHLPDSMVGNSRLKLNNVRTTMTNILAKVSTPPYNCDGKDRCCQLIINSAERISWKEVESIEELGESERGNKGFGEGTGGAAKA
;
A
#
# COMPACT_ATOMS: atom_id res chain seq x y z
N MET A 1 0.88 28.36 -3.20
CA MET A 1 2.10 27.53 -3.02
C MET A 1 2.52 26.97 -4.38
N GLU A 2 3.78 27.06 -4.74
CA GLU A 2 4.34 26.47 -5.96
C GLU A 2 5.22 25.28 -5.57
N VAL A 3 4.98 24.14 -6.22
CA VAL A 3 5.76 22.90 -6.02
C VAL A 3 6.51 22.60 -7.31
N LYS A 4 7.83 22.42 -7.21
CA LYS A 4 8.62 22.01 -8.37
C LYS A 4 8.57 20.49 -8.51
N VAL A 5 8.25 20.02 -9.71
CA VAL A 5 8.21 18.60 -10.05
C VAL A 5 9.09 18.33 -11.26
N PHE A 6 9.85 17.26 -11.19
CA PHE A 6 10.67 16.77 -12.28
C PHE A 6 10.15 15.42 -12.77
N LYS A 7 9.90 15.33 -14.07
CA LYS A 7 9.60 14.06 -14.75
C LYS A 7 10.91 13.38 -15.08
N LEU A 8 11.16 12.25 -14.44
CA LEU A 8 12.34 11.45 -14.68
C LEU A 8 12.34 10.91 -16.10
N LYS A 9 13.51 10.77 -16.70
CA LYS A 9 13.70 10.09 -18.00
C LYS A 9 14.05 8.62 -17.81
N GLU A 10 14.60 8.31 -16.66
CA GLU A 10 15.09 6.99 -16.29
C GLU A 10 14.65 6.67 -14.86
N ILE A 11 14.39 5.40 -14.59
CA ILE A 11 14.08 4.86 -13.26
C ILE A 11 14.98 3.66 -12.97
N LYS A 12 15.28 3.48 -11.68
CA LYS A 12 16.06 2.35 -11.21
C LYS A 12 15.12 1.27 -10.69
N LEU A 13 15.23 0.07 -11.26
CA LEU A 13 14.46 -1.11 -10.87
C LEU A 13 15.03 -1.78 -9.61
N LEU A 14 14.26 -2.69 -9.03
CA LEU A 14 14.68 -3.54 -7.91
C LEU A 14 15.91 -4.38 -8.23
N SER A 15 16.06 -4.84 -9.47
CA SER A 15 17.26 -5.55 -9.96
C SER A 15 18.54 -4.71 -9.89
N GLY A 16 18.41 -3.40 -9.76
CA GLY A 16 19.50 -2.44 -9.85
C GLY A 16 19.68 -1.86 -11.26
N ASP A 17 19.00 -2.40 -12.26
CA ASP A 17 19.03 -1.91 -13.63
C ASP A 17 18.39 -0.53 -13.73
N VAL A 18 18.90 0.29 -14.63
CA VAL A 18 18.32 1.60 -14.97
C VAL A 18 17.66 1.49 -16.34
N ILE A 19 16.38 1.78 -16.40
CA ILE A 19 15.61 1.75 -17.63
C ILE A 19 15.19 3.15 -18.06
N ASN A 20 15.15 3.37 -19.38
CA ASN A 20 14.61 4.59 -19.98
C ASN A 20 13.08 4.50 -20.05
N ILE A 21 12.38 5.48 -19.45
CA ILE A 21 10.91 5.47 -19.34
C ILE A 21 10.25 5.50 -20.73
N GLU A 22 10.77 6.30 -21.67
CA GLU A 22 10.19 6.42 -23.01
C GLU A 22 10.22 5.11 -23.79
N GLN A 23 11.24 4.28 -23.54
CA GLN A 23 11.43 3.01 -24.25
C GLN A 23 10.72 1.83 -23.60
N TYR A 24 10.59 1.84 -22.26
CA TYR A 24 10.17 0.65 -21.51
C TYR A 24 8.79 0.81 -20.83
N CYS A 25 8.31 2.05 -20.64
CA CYS A 25 7.01 2.28 -20.02
C CYS A 25 5.96 2.63 -21.09
N ASN A 26 4.78 2.02 -20.97
CA ASN A 26 3.66 2.31 -21.87
C ASN A 26 3.06 3.72 -21.64
N VAL A 27 3.36 4.31 -20.49
CA VAL A 27 2.81 5.60 -20.06
C VAL A 27 3.94 6.49 -19.57
N GLN A 28 3.92 7.76 -19.98
CA GLN A 28 4.85 8.77 -19.46
C GLN A 28 4.41 9.29 -18.09
N PRO A 29 5.33 9.83 -17.26
CA PRO A 29 5.00 10.39 -15.96
C PRO A 29 3.87 11.43 -16.03
N ILE A 30 2.80 11.20 -15.26
CA ILE A 30 1.60 12.04 -15.20
C ILE A 30 1.69 12.89 -13.94
N LEU A 31 1.56 14.22 -14.08
CA LEU A 31 1.52 15.12 -12.93
C LEU A 31 0.30 14.85 -12.06
N PRO A 32 0.45 14.94 -10.73
CA PRO A 32 -0.69 14.87 -9.83
C PRO A 32 -1.72 15.93 -10.14
N ALA A 33 -3.00 15.57 -10.06
CA ALA A 33 -4.08 16.49 -10.36
C ALA A 33 -5.27 16.27 -9.42
N TYR A 34 -5.98 17.37 -9.10
CA TYR A 34 -7.27 17.29 -8.43
C TYR A 34 -8.30 16.66 -9.37
N GLY A 35 -9.10 15.74 -8.87
CA GLY A 35 -10.15 15.10 -9.65
C GLY A 35 -11.33 16.05 -9.92
N LYS A 36 -11.63 16.93 -8.96
CA LYS A 36 -12.69 17.93 -9.00
C LYS A 36 -12.29 19.18 -8.25
N GLU A 37 -12.95 20.28 -8.54
CA GLU A 37 -12.87 21.49 -7.72
C GLU A 37 -13.30 21.18 -6.29
N GLY A 38 -12.52 21.62 -5.31
CA GLY A 38 -12.75 21.37 -3.88
C GLY A 38 -12.18 20.06 -3.33
N ASP A 39 -11.59 19.19 -4.16
CA ASP A 39 -10.88 18.02 -3.66
C ASP A 39 -9.67 18.44 -2.81
N ALA A 40 -9.48 17.81 -1.66
CA ALA A 40 -8.36 18.11 -0.76
C ALA A 40 -7.05 17.45 -1.20
N CYS A 41 -7.12 16.38 -2.00
CA CYS A 41 -5.98 15.59 -2.42
C CYS A 41 -5.89 15.50 -3.94
N MET A 42 -4.68 15.41 -4.46
CA MET A 42 -4.40 15.15 -5.86
C MET A 42 -4.20 13.66 -6.10
N ASP A 43 -4.68 13.17 -7.23
CA ASP A 43 -4.52 11.77 -7.63
C ASP A 43 -3.13 11.52 -8.23
N ILE A 44 -2.56 10.34 -7.94
CA ILE A 44 -1.28 9.85 -8.47
C ILE A 44 -1.50 8.64 -9.36
N TYR A 45 -0.76 8.64 -10.47
CA TYR A 45 -0.81 7.61 -11.50
C TYR A 45 0.52 6.85 -11.55
N PRO A 46 0.49 5.51 -11.56
CA PRO A 46 1.70 4.71 -11.75
C PRO A 46 2.03 4.56 -13.24
N ILE A 47 3.32 4.45 -13.55
CA ILE A 47 3.83 4.19 -14.91
C ILE A 47 4.40 2.80 -15.07
N LEU A 48 4.87 2.18 -13.98
CA LEU A 48 5.43 0.83 -13.93
C LEU A 48 5.14 0.21 -12.57
N CYS A 49 5.02 -1.13 -12.55
CA CYS A 49 4.85 -1.90 -11.33
C CYS A 49 5.86 -3.05 -11.32
N GLU A 50 6.61 -3.16 -10.22
CA GLU A 50 7.47 -4.30 -9.93
C GLU A 50 6.92 -5.09 -8.76
N TYR A 51 7.25 -6.39 -8.71
CA TYR A 51 6.96 -7.22 -7.57
C TYR A 51 8.26 -7.61 -6.84
N ASP A 52 8.37 -7.23 -5.58
CA ASP A 52 9.46 -7.59 -4.66
C ASP A 52 9.09 -8.92 -3.97
N GLU A 53 9.68 -10.02 -4.47
CA GLU A 53 9.40 -11.38 -3.95
C GLU A 53 9.88 -11.56 -2.51
N GLU A 54 11.02 -10.96 -2.14
CA GLU A 54 11.60 -11.08 -0.80
C GLU A 54 10.68 -10.48 0.28
N LYS A 55 10.05 -9.35 -0.05
CA LYS A 55 9.21 -8.60 0.90
C LYS A 55 7.71 -8.78 0.65
N ASP A 56 7.34 -9.60 -0.33
CA ASP A 56 5.95 -9.86 -0.75
C ASP A 56 5.15 -8.57 -0.93
N ARG A 57 5.60 -7.71 -1.87
CA ARG A 57 5.00 -6.40 -2.10
C ARG A 57 5.09 -5.94 -3.54
N PHE A 58 4.14 -5.13 -3.97
CA PHE A 58 4.17 -4.40 -5.23
C PHE A 58 4.76 -3.02 -5.01
N ILE A 59 5.69 -2.60 -5.88
CA ILE A 59 6.29 -1.27 -5.91
C ILE A 59 5.88 -0.61 -7.21
N TYR A 60 5.24 0.53 -7.09
CA TYR A 60 4.81 1.34 -8.22
C TYR A 60 5.73 2.54 -8.40
N HIS A 61 6.26 2.66 -9.59
CA HIS A 61 7.02 3.80 -10.06
C HIS A 61 6.08 4.87 -10.59
N THR A 62 6.32 6.12 -10.24
CA THR A 62 5.57 7.27 -10.76
C THR A 62 6.36 8.04 -11.81
N GLY A 63 7.68 7.87 -11.85
CA GLY A 63 8.59 8.65 -12.67
C GLY A 63 8.65 10.13 -12.27
N LEU A 64 8.27 10.46 -11.03
CA LEU A 64 8.21 11.84 -10.54
C LEU A 64 9.13 12.02 -9.33
N ALA A 65 9.87 13.12 -9.34
CA ALA A 65 10.63 13.61 -8.20
C ALA A 65 10.18 15.05 -7.87
N PHE A 66 10.20 15.41 -6.58
CA PHE A 66 9.61 16.66 -6.11
C PHE A 66 10.59 17.51 -5.31
N ASN A 67 10.40 18.84 -5.42
CA ASN A 67 10.82 19.78 -4.42
C ASN A 67 9.56 20.50 -3.92
N ILE A 68 9.14 20.13 -2.72
CA ILE A 68 7.87 20.60 -2.14
C ILE A 68 7.96 22.00 -1.52
N GLY A 69 9.19 22.56 -1.45
CA GLY A 69 9.39 23.93 -1.00
C GLY A 69 8.95 24.20 0.44
N ASP A 70 8.93 25.46 0.77
CA ASP A 70 8.49 25.97 2.07
C ASP A 70 7.07 26.53 1.98
N ASP A 71 6.41 26.65 3.12
CA ASP A 71 5.11 27.32 3.23
C ASP A 71 5.25 28.86 3.13
N ALA A 72 4.16 29.58 3.32
CA ALA A 72 4.15 31.05 3.25
C ALA A 72 4.95 31.73 4.37
N ASN A 73 5.27 31.00 5.44
CA ASN A 73 6.02 31.49 6.60
C ASN A 73 7.52 31.11 6.52
N GLY A 74 7.92 30.39 5.47
CA GLY A 74 9.28 29.88 5.30
C GLY A 74 9.54 28.58 6.07
N GLU A 75 8.50 27.92 6.57
CA GLU A 75 8.60 26.61 7.20
C GLU A 75 8.51 25.49 6.14
N PRO A 76 9.28 24.40 6.32
CA PRO A 76 9.27 23.29 5.37
C PRO A 76 7.90 22.66 5.26
N ASN A 77 7.54 22.25 4.04
CA ASN A 77 6.36 21.44 3.79
C ASN A 77 6.66 19.95 3.94
N GLU A 78 5.60 19.15 4.13
CA GLU A 78 5.60 17.70 3.96
C GLU A 78 4.63 17.30 2.85
N MET A 79 4.94 16.23 2.14
CA MET A 79 4.01 15.58 1.24
C MET A 79 3.53 14.27 1.85
N SER A 80 2.22 14.14 2.03
CA SER A 80 1.61 12.97 2.62
C SER A 80 0.86 12.16 1.57
N LEU A 81 1.22 10.87 1.44
CA LEU A 81 0.57 9.91 0.56
C LEU A 81 -0.52 9.15 1.31
N ARG A 82 -1.68 9.06 0.71
CA ARG A 82 -2.85 8.40 1.29
C ARG A 82 -3.46 7.38 0.34
N PRO A 83 -3.92 6.22 0.84
CA PRO A 83 -4.66 5.29 0.01
C PRO A 83 -5.97 5.93 -0.47
N ARG A 84 -6.41 5.54 -1.66
CA ARG A 84 -7.74 5.92 -2.16
C ARG A 84 -8.83 5.07 -1.50
N SER A 85 -10.03 5.60 -1.42
CA SER A 85 -11.19 4.89 -0.84
C SER A 85 -11.53 3.58 -1.56
N ASN A 86 -11.25 3.48 -2.87
CA ASN A 86 -11.48 2.25 -3.62
C ASN A 86 -10.60 1.07 -3.18
N LEU A 87 -9.47 1.32 -2.52
CA LEU A 87 -8.60 0.29 -1.96
C LEU A 87 -9.34 -0.58 -0.92
N THR A 88 -10.35 -0.02 -0.25
CA THR A 88 -11.20 -0.76 0.71
C THR A 88 -11.96 -1.94 0.09
N LYS A 89 -12.08 -1.99 -1.24
CA LYS A 89 -12.73 -3.08 -1.99
C LYS A 89 -11.78 -4.24 -2.30
N SER A 90 -10.52 -4.15 -1.88
CA SER A 90 -9.48 -5.14 -2.13
C SER A 90 -8.83 -5.59 -0.82
N ASP A 91 -8.07 -6.68 -0.88
CA ASP A 91 -7.25 -7.17 0.24
C ASP A 91 -5.87 -6.48 0.31
N PHE A 92 -5.62 -5.49 -0.53
CA PHE A 92 -4.38 -4.72 -0.52
C PHE A 92 -4.43 -3.57 0.49
N TYR A 93 -3.24 -3.17 0.94
CA TYR A 93 -3.04 -2.00 1.79
C TYR A 93 -1.69 -1.33 1.51
N MET A 94 -1.57 -0.08 1.84
CA MET A 94 -0.28 0.64 1.86
C MET A 94 0.36 0.42 3.24
N PRO A 95 1.50 -0.29 3.32
CA PRO A 95 2.08 -0.68 4.62
C PRO A 95 2.61 0.50 5.44
N ASN A 96 2.90 1.62 4.79
CA ASN A 96 3.39 2.85 5.39
C ASN A 96 2.38 4.02 5.31
N ALA A 97 1.07 3.73 5.22
CA ALA A 97 0.06 4.80 5.15
C ALA A 97 -0.17 5.47 6.51
N PRO A 98 -0.19 6.82 6.58
CA PRO A 98 0.20 7.74 5.52
C PRO A 98 1.71 7.70 5.27
N GLY A 99 2.09 7.63 3.98
CA GLY A 99 3.49 7.72 3.58
C GLY A 99 3.92 9.18 3.53
N THR A 100 4.99 9.54 4.22
CA THR A 100 5.49 10.90 4.25
C THR A 100 6.73 11.05 3.38
N LEU A 101 6.75 12.06 2.52
CA LEU A 101 7.95 12.56 1.86
C LEU A 101 8.42 13.80 2.59
N ASP A 102 9.66 13.73 3.05
CA ASP A 102 10.32 14.83 3.73
C ASP A 102 10.67 15.95 2.73
N TRP A 103 10.74 17.17 3.24
CA TRP A 103 11.14 18.38 2.51
C TRP A 103 12.42 18.20 1.69
N GLY A 104 13.42 17.49 2.25
CA GLY A 104 14.73 17.26 1.62
C GLY A 104 14.78 16.09 0.63
N TYR A 105 13.72 15.29 0.49
CA TYR A 105 13.74 14.14 -0.42
C TYR A 105 13.69 14.57 -1.88
N ARG A 106 14.58 14.00 -2.70
CA ARG A 106 14.71 14.31 -4.14
C ARG A 106 14.70 13.08 -5.03
N GLY A 107 14.48 11.90 -4.44
CA GLY A 107 14.35 10.65 -5.20
C GLY A 107 12.99 10.53 -5.87
N GLU A 108 12.83 9.44 -6.61
CA GLU A 108 11.55 9.08 -7.21
C GLU A 108 10.48 8.82 -6.15
N LEU A 109 9.28 9.30 -6.40
CA LEU A 109 8.10 8.93 -5.60
C LEU A 109 7.70 7.50 -5.94
N LEU A 110 7.94 6.59 -5.00
CA LEU A 110 7.52 5.20 -5.07
C LEU A 110 6.31 4.95 -4.17
N ILE A 111 5.40 4.09 -4.62
CA ILE A 111 4.20 3.73 -3.88
C ILE A 111 4.19 2.22 -3.67
N ILE A 112 3.97 1.79 -2.43
CA ILE A 112 4.08 0.38 -2.05
C ILE A 112 2.71 -0.13 -1.61
N PHE A 113 2.34 -1.32 -2.15
CA PHE A 113 1.18 -2.06 -1.71
C PHE A 113 1.57 -3.49 -1.30
N LYS A 114 0.96 -3.97 -0.24
CA LYS A 114 1.01 -5.38 0.18
C LYS A 114 -0.39 -5.97 0.17
N ASN A 115 -0.46 -7.28 -0.08
CA ASN A 115 -1.70 -8.02 0.14
C ASN A 115 -1.77 -8.48 1.61
N ARG A 116 -2.96 -8.56 2.19
CA ARG A 116 -3.19 -9.11 3.53
C ARG A 116 -2.97 -10.61 3.59
N ILE A 117 -3.15 -11.28 2.46
CA ILE A 117 -2.91 -12.71 2.30
C ILE A 117 -1.48 -12.87 1.77
N SER A 118 -0.61 -13.49 2.57
CA SER A 118 0.76 -13.80 2.16
C SER A 118 0.78 -14.84 1.03
N ARG A 119 1.61 -14.63 0.02
CA ARG A 119 1.85 -15.62 -1.05
C ARG A 119 2.44 -16.91 -0.48
N ASP A 120 3.31 -16.84 0.51
CA ASP A 120 3.90 -18.01 1.16
C ASP A 120 2.83 -18.89 1.80
N LEU A 121 1.83 -18.27 2.45
CA LEU A 121 0.69 -18.99 3.01
C LEU A 121 -0.10 -19.71 1.90
N VAL A 122 -0.35 -19.03 0.78
CA VAL A 122 -1.08 -19.63 -0.35
C VAL A 122 -0.30 -20.79 -0.96
N HIS A 123 1.02 -20.64 -1.12
CA HIS A 123 1.90 -21.71 -1.60
C HIS A 123 1.93 -22.91 -0.64
N ALA A 124 2.07 -22.67 0.68
CA ALA A 124 2.06 -23.72 1.69
C ALA A 124 0.75 -24.53 1.67
N VAL A 125 -0.40 -23.86 1.58
CA VAL A 125 -1.70 -24.52 1.47
C VAL A 125 -1.84 -25.29 0.17
N SER A 126 -1.37 -24.76 -0.96
CA SER A 126 -1.37 -25.44 -2.26
C SER A 126 -0.55 -26.72 -2.21
N THR A 127 0.65 -26.67 -1.60
CA THR A 127 1.52 -27.83 -1.41
C THR A 127 0.84 -28.89 -0.53
N LEU A 128 0.17 -28.50 0.57
CA LEU A 128 -0.59 -29.43 1.40
C LEU A 128 -1.70 -30.12 0.63
N VAL A 129 -2.43 -29.40 -0.21
CA VAL A 129 -3.46 -29.97 -1.08
C VAL A 129 -2.88 -31.02 -2.02
N GLU A 130 -1.72 -30.75 -2.62
CA GLU A 130 -1.02 -31.71 -3.49
C GLU A 130 -0.57 -32.96 -2.74
N VAL A 131 -0.02 -32.81 -1.55
CA VAL A 131 0.41 -33.93 -0.68
C VAL A 131 -0.80 -34.80 -0.34
N VAL A 132 -1.91 -34.21 0.08
CA VAL A 132 -3.14 -34.93 0.40
C VAL A 132 -3.69 -35.68 -0.82
N ASP A 133 -3.65 -35.09 -2.00
CA ASP A 133 -4.11 -35.75 -3.23
C ASP A 133 -3.21 -36.92 -3.63
N ASN A 134 -1.91 -36.80 -3.46
CA ASN A 134 -0.94 -37.86 -3.72
C ASN A 134 -1.11 -39.04 -2.73
N LEU A 135 -1.21 -38.76 -1.43
CA LEU A 135 -1.46 -39.78 -0.42
C LEU A 135 -2.74 -40.57 -0.75
N ARG A 136 -3.80 -39.87 -1.16
CA ARG A 136 -5.07 -40.47 -1.52
C ARG A 136 -4.99 -41.37 -2.74
N LYS A 137 -4.20 -41.02 -3.77
CA LYS A 137 -3.95 -41.86 -4.95
C LYS A 137 -3.27 -43.18 -4.57
N HIS A 138 -2.39 -43.14 -3.56
CA HIS A 138 -1.65 -44.34 -3.10
C HIS A 138 -2.42 -45.21 -2.12
N MET A 139 -3.44 -44.69 -1.44
CA MET A 139 -4.20 -45.44 -0.42
C MET A 139 -5.28 -46.33 -0.96
N HIS A 140 -5.50 -46.41 -2.28
CA HIS A 140 -6.48 -47.30 -2.95
C HIS A 140 -7.87 -47.35 -2.26
N LEU A 141 -8.35 -46.17 -1.82
CA LEU A 141 -9.64 -46.08 -1.12
C LEU A 141 -10.83 -46.39 -2.06
N PRO A 142 -11.86 -47.08 -1.58
CA PRO A 142 -13.07 -47.33 -2.36
C PRO A 142 -13.75 -46.06 -2.85
N ASP A 143 -14.31 -46.06 -4.04
CA ASP A 143 -14.98 -44.90 -4.65
C ASP A 143 -16.12 -44.34 -3.79
N SER A 144 -16.79 -45.17 -3.00
CA SER A 144 -17.84 -44.76 -2.05
C SER A 144 -17.31 -43.85 -0.92
N MET A 145 -16.06 -44.05 -0.49
CA MET A 145 -15.40 -43.16 0.49
C MET A 145 -14.76 -41.94 -0.15
N VAL A 146 -14.49 -42.02 -1.44
CA VAL A 146 -13.71 -41.05 -2.18
C VAL A 146 -14.55 -39.89 -2.75
N GLY A 147 -15.82 -40.15 -3.12
CA GLY A 147 -16.64 -39.20 -3.87
C GLY A 147 -16.76 -37.80 -3.21
N ASN A 148 -17.20 -37.75 -1.95
CA ASN A 148 -17.37 -36.50 -1.22
C ASN A 148 -16.04 -35.81 -0.90
N SER A 149 -15.00 -36.62 -0.65
CA SER A 149 -13.65 -36.09 -0.37
C SER A 149 -12.99 -35.49 -1.62
N ARG A 150 -13.28 -36.12 -2.81
CA ARG A 150 -12.76 -35.61 -4.10
C ARG A 150 -13.37 -34.27 -4.46
N LEU A 151 -14.68 -34.10 -4.26
CA LEU A 151 -15.34 -32.82 -4.49
C LEU A 151 -14.81 -31.74 -3.58
N LYS A 152 -14.64 -32.03 -2.29
CA LYS A 152 -14.06 -31.06 -1.32
C LYS A 152 -12.64 -30.66 -1.68
N LEU A 153 -11.78 -31.60 -2.09
CA LEU A 153 -10.42 -31.32 -2.47
C LEU A 153 -10.34 -30.46 -3.75
N ASN A 154 -11.17 -30.73 -4.73
CA ASN A 154 -11.27 -29.92 -5.94
C ASN A 154 -11.73 -28.48 -5.63
N ASN A 155 -12.71 -28.33 -4.72
CA ASN A 155 -13.16 -27.02 -4.27
C ASN A 155 -12.03 -26.24 -3.59
N VAL A 156 -11.23 -26.90 -2.73
CA VAL A 156 -10.06 -26.27 -2.09
C VAL A 156 -9.05 -25.84 -3.16
N ARG A 157 -8.73 -26.69 -4.14
CA ARG A 157 -7.82 -26.33 -5.24
C ARG A 157 -8.31 -25.11 -6.00
N THR A 158 -9.57 -25.11 -6.44
CA THR A 158 -10.17 -23.99 -7.16
C THR A 158 -10.08 -22.70 -6.33
N THR A 159 -10.40 -22.80 -5.04
CA THR A 159 -10.30 -21.66 -4.12
C THR A 159 -8.86 -21.15 -4.01
N MET A 160 -7.87 -22.04 -3.84
CA MET A 160 -6.46 -21.66 -3.75
C MET A 160 -5.95 -21.02 -5.04
N THR A 161 -6.32 -21.58 -6.20
CA THR A 161 -5.97 -20.99 -7.50
C THR A 161 -6.53 -19.57 -7.64
N ASN A 162 -7.78 -19.35 -7.23
CA ASN A 162 -8.41 -18.04 -7.27
C ASN A 162 -7.75 -17.05 -6.30
N ILE A 163 -7.37 -17.50 -5.10
CA ILE A 163 -6.66 -16.67 -4.12
C ILE A 163 -5.28 -16.33 -4.67
N LEU A 164 -4.53 -17.30 -5.19
CA LEU A 164 -3.21 -17.07 -5.76
C LEU A 164 -3.26 -16.05 -6.91
N ALA A 165 -4.24 -16.18 -7.80
CA ALA A 165 -4.45 -15.20 -8.87
C ALA A 165 -4.65 -13.78 -8.31
N LYS A 166 -5.49 -13.64 -7.27
CA LYS A 166 -5.75 -12.35 -6.63
C LYS A 166 -4.50 -11.74 -5.98
N VAL A 167 -3.72 -12.54 -5.22
CA VAL A 167 -2.54 -12.03 -4.52
C VAL A 167 -1.38 -11.76 -5.48
N SER A 168 -1.38 -12.39 -6.67
CA SER A 168 -0.33 -12.24 -7.69
C SER A 168 -0.62 -11.12 -8.70
N THR A 169 -1.84 -10.59 -8.70
CA THR A 169 -2.22 -9.50 -9.60
C THR A 169 -2.05 -8.16 -8.90
N PRO A 170 -1.29 -7.21 -9.46
CA PRO A 170 -1.14 -5.89 -8.88
C PRO A 170 -2.49 -5.18 -8.79
N PRO A 171 -2.74 -4.39 -7.70
CA PRO A 171 -4.05 -3.76 -7.47
C PRO A 171 -4.40 -2.66 -8.46
N TYR A 172 -3.43 -2.12 -9.19
CA TYR A 172 -3.62 -1.05 -10.17
C TYR A 172 -2.84 -1.33 -11.45
N ASN A 173 -3.40 -0.89 -12.58
CA ASN A 173 -2.73 -0.96 -13.88
C ASN A 173 -1.86 0.29 -14.10
N CYS A 174 -0.77 0.11 -14.86
CA CYS A 174 0.11 1.20 -15.30
C CYS A 174 -0.27 1.62 -16.73
N ASP A 175 -1.52 2.05 -16.92
CA ASP A 175 -2.13 2.37 -18.21
C ASP A 175 -2.49 3.87 -18.37
N GLY A 176 -2.12 4.69 -17.38
CA GLY A 176 -2.42 6.12 -17.35
C GLY A 176 -3.86 6.46 -16.94
N LYS A 177 -4.68 5.47 -16.59
CA LYS A 177 -6.09 5.66 -16.16
C LYS A 177 -6.28 5.34 -14.70
N ASP A 178 -5.62 4.29 -14.20
CA ASP A 178 -5.71 3.89 -12.81
C ASP A 178 -4.96 4.88 -11.91
N ARG A 179 -5.65 5.32 -10.88
CA ARG A 179 -5.14 6.21 -9.84
C ARG A 179 -4.84 5.38 -8.60
N CYS A 180 -3.57 5.20 -8.27
CA CYS A 180 -3.17 4.25 -7.23
C CYS A 180 -3.20 4.84 -5.81
N CYS A 181 -2.91 6.13 -5.66
CA CYS A 181 -2.99 6.81 -4.37
C CYS A 181 -3.34 8.28 -4.53
N GLN A 182 -3.41 8.99 -3.42
CA GLN A 182 -3.64 10.42 -3.36
C GLN A 182 -2.53 11.10 -2.57
N LEU A 183 -2.16 12.31 -2.95
CA LEU A 183 -1.23 13.14 -2.19
C LEU A 183 -1.89 14.43 -1.71
N ILE A 184 -1.39 14.89 -0.56
CA ILE A 184 -1.65 16.21 -0.02
C ILE A 184 -0.33 16.81 0.44
N ILE A 185 -0.18 18.12 0.36
CA ILE A 185 0.97 18.85 0.87
C ILE A 185 0.50 19.72 2.03
N ASN A 186 1.17 19.59 3.16
CA ASN A 186 0.88 20.34 4.37
C ASN A 186 2.14 21.07 4.84
N SER A 187 1.97 22.14 5.61
CA SER A 187 3.05 22.73 6.40
C SER A 187 3.49 21.75 7.48
N ALA A 188 4.81 21.54 7.61
CA ALA A 188 5.41 20.70 8.64
C ALA A 188 5.93 21.60 9.76
N GLU A 189 5.08 21.92 10.72
CA GLU A 189 5.48 22.73 11.87
C GLU A 189 6.62 22.08 12.65
N ARG A 190 7.63 22.89 12.98
CA ARG A 190 8.75 22.46 13.82
C ARG A 190 8.35 22.46 15.28
N ILE A 191 8.49 21.31 15.92
CA ILE A 191 8.17 21.12 17.33
C ILE A 191 9.45 21.25 18.15
N SER A 192 9.41 22.06 19.19
CA SER A 192 10.40 22.08 20.27
C SER A 192 9.82 21.42 21.51
N TRP A 193 10.53 20.47 22.07
CA TRP A 193 10.11 19.79 23.29
C TRP A 193 10.59 20.59 24.52
N LYS A 194 9.67 20.80 25.46
CA LYS A 194 9.99 21.27 26.80
C LYS A 194 9.72 20.11 27.76
N GLU A 195 10.78 19.52 28.29
CA GLU A 195 10.68 18.55 29.36
C GLU A 195 10.21 19.26 30.64
N VAL A 196 9.28 18.65 31.34
CA VAL A 196 8.73 19.13 32.61
C VAL A 196 9.08 18.15 33.72
N GLU A 197 9.18 18.63 34.95
CA GLU A 197 9.64 17.82 36.09
C GLU A 197 8.50 17.03 36.73
N SER A 198 7.23 17.43 36.51
CA SER A 198 6.06 16.77 37.06
C SER A 198 4.89 16.73 36.11
N ILE A 199 3.95 15.80 36.33
CA ILE A 199 2.75 15.66 35.49
C ILE A 199 1.79 16.84 35.64
N GLU A 200 1.82 17.52 36.78
CA GLU A 200 0.98 18.68 37.06
C GLU A 200 1.35 19.87 36.18
N GLU A 201 2.61 19.96 35.75
CA GLU A 201 3.08 21.00 34.81
C GLU A 201 2.54 20.85 33.40
N LEU A 202 1.95 19.69 33.07
CA LEU A 202 1.24 19.50 31.78
C LEU A 202 -0.09 20.25 31.75
N GLY A 203 -0.55 20.73 32.90
CA GLY A 203 -1.83 21.41 33.04
C GLY A 203 -3.02 20.44 33.22
N GLU A 204 -4.13 21.03 33.62
CA GLU A 204 -5.37 20.28 33.77
C GLU A 204 -6.12 20.11 32.46
N SER A 205 -6.80 18.97 32.29
CA SER A 205 -7.71 18.71 31.16
C SER A 205 -8.95 17.95 31.63
N GLU A 206 -10.11 18.18 30.99
CA GLU A 206 -11.33 17.43 31.25
C GLU A 206 -11.18 15.91 31.10
N ARG A 207 -10.31 15.50 30.19
CA ARG A 207 -10.03 14.09 29.92
C ARG A 207 -9.14 13.45 30.99
N GLY A 208 -8.22 14.21 31.58
CA GLY A 208 -7.20 13.70 32.50
C GLY A 208 -6.41 12.54 31.89
N ASN A 209 -6.27 11.45 32.64
CA ASN A 209 -5.55 10.24 32.25
C ASN A 209 -6.45 9.14 31.62
N LYS A 210 -7.71 9.43 31.32
CA LYS A 210 -8.66 8.47 30.76
C LYS A 210 -8.31 8.16 29.30
N GLY A 211 -7.93 6.89 29.04
CA GLY A 211 -7.58 6.37 27.72
C GLY A 211 -8.47 5.21 27.27
N PHE A 212 -8.30 4.76 26.04
CA PHE A 212 -8.94 3.56 25.47
C PHE A 212 -10.46 3.45 25.65
N GLY A 213 -11.17 4.57 25.55
CA GLY A 213 -12.64 4.61 25.67
C GLY A 213 -13.14 4.81 27.09
N GLU A 214 -12.31 4.94 28.10
CA GLU A 214 -12.70 5.33 29.43
C GLU A 214 -13.24 6.77 29.44
N GLY A 215 -14.52 6.93 29.78
CA GLY A 215 -15.17 8.24 29.92
C GLY A 215 -15.83 8.81 28.66
N THR A 216 -15.81 8.14 27.52
CA THR A 216 -16.47 8.61 26.27
C THR A 216 -17.78 7.89 25.94
N GLY A 217 -18.37 7.09 26.81
CA GLY A 217 -19.72 6.49 26.65
C GLY A 217 -19.93 5.61 25.41
N GLY A 218 -18.90 5.35 24.63
CA GLY A 218 -18.96 4.57 23.41
C GLY A 218 -18.30 3.21 23.57
N ALA A 219 -18.95 2.27 24.25
CA ALA A 219 -18.55 0.87 24.14
C ALA A 219 -18.83 0.41 22.69
N ALA A 220 -17.78 0.04 21.96
CA ALA A 220 -17.97 -0.71 20.73
C ALA A 220 -18.72 -2.00 21.11
N LYS A 221 -19.93 -2.15 20.63
CA LYS A 221 -20.68 -3.41 20.77
C LYS A 221 -19.93 -4.47 19.99
N ALA A 222 -19.53 -5.53 20.69
CA ALA A 222 -18.96 -6.74 20.12
C ALA A 222 -19.96 -7.43 19.19
#